data_bb8cf9eb2ac9ccfe56d1316ebec4cc5b
#
_entry.id   bb8cf9eb2ac9ccfe56d1316ebec4cc5b
#
_cell.length_a   1.000
_cell.length_b   1.000
_cell.length_c   1.000
_cell.angle_alpha   90.00
_cell.angle_beta   90.00
_cell.angle_gamma   90.00
#
_symmetry.space_group_name_H-M   'P 1'
#
loop_
_entity.id
_entity.type
_entity.pdbx_description
1 polymer ?
#
loop_
_entity_poly.entity_id
_entity_poly.type
_entity_poly.pdbx_seq_one_letter_code
_entity_poly.pdbx_strand_id
1 'polypeptide(L)'
;MISKLDFVAVPSTDWERSRAFYVDTLGLRPDDNSQAEFWVGETCCGIYEPAQVGFEFAPQRTAHLAFHVDDISAARSEYESRGVEFLGETIDTGVCHMAFFADPDGNALMLHSRYAPVTPTAPS
;
A
#
# COMPACT_ATOMS: atom_id res chain seq x y z
N MET A 1 6.58 3.00 -26.32
CA MET A 1 6.67 4.05 -25.27
C MET A 1 5.89 3.61 -24.05
N ILE A 2 6.29 4.12 -22.88
CA ILE A 2 5.61 3.76 -21.62
C ILE A 2 4.16 4.21 -21.66
N SER A 3 3.21 3.31 -21.32
CA SER A 3 1.78 3.61 -21.39
C SER A 3 1.06 3.47 -20.06
N LYS A 4 1.58 2.66 -19.13
CA LYS A 4 0.96 2.45 -17.81
C LYS A 4 1.96 1.80 -16.85
N LEU A 5 1.58 1.75 -15.58
CA LEU A 5 2.29 0.99 -14.56
C LEU A 5 1.71 -0.44 -14.54
N ASP A 6 2.53 -1.45 -14.82
CA ASP A 6 2.05 -2.84 -14.84
C ASP A 6 1.89 -3.41 -13.44
N PHE A 7 2.90 -3.22 -12.60
CA PHE A 7 2.82 -3.66 -11.20
C PHE A 7 3.81 -2.91 -10.32
N VAL A 8 3.58 -2.98 -9.02
CA VAL A 8 4.47 -2.47 -7.99
C VAL A 8 5.10 -3.68 -7.29
N ALA A 9 6.43 -3.68 -7.18
CA ALA A 9 7.15 -4.73 -6.49
C ALA A 9 7.19 -4.45 -4.99
N VAL A 10 6.85 -5.46 -4.19
CA VAL A 10 6.84 -5.37 -2.73
C VAL A 10 7.90 -6.34 -2.18
N PRO A 11 9.03 -5.81 -1.66
CA PRO A 11 10.07 -6.69 -1.11
C PRO A 11 9.62 -7.31 0.21
N SER A 12 9.96 -8.57 0.43
CA SER A 12 9.55 -9.34 1.59
C SER A 12 10.67 -10.29 2.03
N THR A 13 10.70 -10.62 3.30
CA THR A 13 11.53 -11.70 3.85
C THR A 13 10.73 -12.98 4.04
N ASP A 14 9.41 -12.89 3.94
CA ASP A 14 8.49 -14.02 4.10
C ASP A 14 7.20 -13.66 3.34
N TRP A 15 7.11 -14.13 2.09
CA TRP A 15 6.02 -13.74 1.21
C TRP A 15 4.65 -14.19 1.71
N GLU A 16 4.58 -15.32 2.41
CA GLU A 16 3.30 -15.82 2.96
C GLU A 16 2.79 -14.89 4.07
N ARG A 17 3.68 -14.42 4.93
CA ARG A 17 3.35 -13.44 5.96
C ARG A 17 2.92 -12.11 5.34
N SER A 18 3.63 -11.64 4.32
CA SER A 18 3.27 -10.42 3.60
C SER A 18 1.91 -10.55 2.94
N ARG A 19 1.65 -11.69 2.27
CA ARG A 19 0.35 -11.95 1.65
C ARG A 19 -0.77 -11.92 2.67
N ALA A 20 -0.60 -12.56 3.81
CA ALA A 20 -1.59 -12.57 4.89
C ALA A 20 -1.91 -11.14 5.35
N PHE A 21 -0.89 -10.30 5.45
CA PHE A 21 -1.09 -8.90 5.83
C PHE A 21 -1.92 -8.14 4.79
N TYR A 22 -1.52 -8.18 3.53
CA TYR A 22 -2.20 -7.42 2.48
C TYR A 22 -3.60 -7.96 2.16
N VAL A 23 -3.75 -9.28 2.10
CA VAL A 23 -5.02 -9.90 1.71
C VAL A 23 -5.96 -10.04 2.91
N ASP A 24 -5.49 -10.60 4.03
CA ASP A 24 -6.36 -10.92 5.16
C ASP A 24 -6.55 -9.71 6.09
N THR A 25 -5.47 -9.01 6.44
CA THR A 25 -5.57 -7.87 7.36
C THR A 25 -6.08 -6.61 6.65
N LEU A 26 -5.50 -6.24 5.51
CA LEU A 26 -5.94 -5.05 4.78
C LEU A 26 -7.16 -5.31 3.90
N GLY A 27 -7.45 -6.56 3.57
CA GLY A 27 -8.63 -6.92 2.77
C GLY A 27 -8.48 -6.67 1.28
N LEU A 28 -7.23 -6.64 0.77
CA LEU A 28 -7.00 -6.44 -0.65
C LEU A 28 -7.25 -7.74 -1.43
N ARG A 29 -7.62 -7.59 -2.70
CA ARG A 29 -8.04 -8.72 -3.53
C ARG A 29 -6.83 -9.56 -3.97
N PRO A 30 -6.79 -10.87 -3.65
CA PRO A 30 -5.71 -11.73 -4.16
C PRO A 30 -5.85 -11.96 -5.66
N ASP A 31 -4.72 -12.19 -6.33
CA ASP A 31 -4.75 -12.59 -7.74
C ASP A 31 -5.22 -14.04 -7.86
N ASP A 32 -5.96 -14.34 -8.94
CA ASP A 32 -6.52 -15.69 -9.14
C ASP A 32 -5.47 -16.72 -9.56
N ASN A 33 -4.35 -16.28 -10.13
CA ASN A 33 -3.34 -17.14 -10.73
C ASN A 33 -1.99 -17.14 -10.01
N SER A 34 -1.73 -16.16 -9.15
CA SER A 34 -0.47 -16.02 -8.42
C SER A 34 -0.73 -15.72 -6.96
N GLN A 35 -0.20 -16.56 -6.07
CA GLN A 35 -0.36 -16.36 -4.63
C GLN A 35 0.45 -15.19 -4.09
N ALA A 36 1.46 -14.74 -4.81
CA ALA A 36 2.31 -13.62 -4.40
C ALA A 36 1.84 -12.28 -4.94
N GLU A 37 0.71 -12.25 -5.63
CA GLU A 37 0.17 -11.01 -6.21
C GLU A 37 -1.19 -10.67 -5.63
N PHE A 38 -1.45 -9.36 -5.49
CA PHE A 38 -2.74 -8.83 -5.04
C PHE A 38 -3.04 -7.55 -5.80
N TRP A 39 -4.30 -7.13 -5.77
CA TRP A 39 -4.78 -5.98 -6.54
C TRP A 39 -5.28 -4.88 -5.62
N VAL A 40 -4.85 -3.65 -5.93
CA VAL A 40 -5.35 -2.42 -5.31
C VAL A 40 -6.06 -1.67 -6.43
N GLY A 41 -7.40 -1.79 -6.49
CA GLY A 41 -8.11 -1.33 -7.67
C GLY A 41 -7.61 -2.06 -8.92
N GLU A 42 -7.14 -1.31 -9.90
CA GLU A 42 -6.60 -1.86 -11.16
C GLU A 42 -5.06 -2.00 -11.15
N THR A 43 -4.42 -1.72 -10.02
CA THR A 43 -2.96 -1.82 -9.91
C THR A 43 -2.58 -3.13 -9.24
N CYS A 44 -1.75 -3.91 -9.91
CA CYS A 44 -1.20 -5.15 -9.38
C CYS A 44 -0.01 -4.84 -8.47
N CYS A 45 0.09 -5.56 -7.36
CA CYS A 45 1.25 -5.52 -6.47
C CYS A 45 1.82 -6.92 -6.37
N GLY A 46 3.11 -7.07 -6.64
CA GLY A 46 3.80 -8.36 -6.61
C GLY A 46 4.75 -8.46 -5.44
N ILE A 47 4.50 -9.41 -4.55
CA ILE A 47 5.38 -9.70 -3.41
C ILE A 47 6.52 -10.57 -3.93
N TYR A 48 7.76 -10.21 -3.58
CA TYR A 48 8.92 -11.02 -3.95
C TYR A 48 9.94 -11.02 -2.81
N GLU A 49 10.75 -12.07 -2.78
CA GLU A 49 11.84 -12.17 -1.81
C GLU A 49 13.15 -11.86 -2.54
N PRO A 50 13.76 -10.70 -2.29
CA PRO A 50 14.97 -10.28 -3.01
C PRO A 50 16.11 -11.29 -2.96
N ALA A 51 16.27 -12.00 -1.84
CA ALA A 51 17.32 -13.00 -1.69
C ALA A 51 17.23 -14.12 -2.72
N GLN A 52 16.02 -14.44 -3.22
CA GLN A 52 15.82 -15.51 -4.20
C GLN A 52 16.23 -15.09 -5.62
N VAL A 53 16.40 -13.79 -5.86
CA VAL A 53 16.82 -13.27 -7.17
C VAL A 53 18.18 -12.56 -7.09
N GLY A 54 18.96 -12.84 -6.03
CA GLY A 54 20.34 -12.38 -5.92
C GLY A 54 20.52 -10.98 -5.34
N PHE A 55 19.48 -10.40 -4.74
CA PHE A 55 19.57 -9.09 -4.11
C PHE A 55 19.47 -9.21 -2.58
N GLU A 56 20.12 -8.28 -1.89
CA GLU A 56 19.97 -8.14 -0.46
C GLU A 56 18.61 -7.50 -0.15
N PHE A 57 17.93 -8.03 0.87
CA PHE A 57 16.66 -7.44 1.29
C PHE A 57 16.88 -6.08 1.95
N ALA A 58 16.06 -5.11 1.55
CA ALA A 58 15.91 -3.83 2.24
C ALA A 58 14.47 -3.37 2.08
N PRO A 59 13.78 -2.98 3.16
CA PRO A 59 12.43 -2.43 3.03
C PRO A 59 12.50 -1.06 2.38
N GLN A 60 11.48 -0.68 1.60
CA GLN A 60 11.35 0.69 1.15
C GLN A 60 10.76 1.53 2.30
N ARG A 61 11.36 2.68 2.59
CA ARG A 61 10.96 3.52 3.72
C ARG A 61 10.42 4.89 3.31
N THR A 62 10.53 5.25 2.04
CA THR A 62 10.20 6.59 1.55
C THR A 62 9.35 6.60 0.28
N ALA A 63 9.13 5.44 -0.34
CA ALA A 63 8.29 5.32 -1.53
C ALA A 63 6.93 4.72 -1.14
N HIS A 64 6.21 5.40 -0.25
CA HIS A 64 4.96 4.91 0.33
C HIS A 64 3.95 4.46 -0.72
N LEU A 65 3.34 3.30 -0.50
CA LEU A 65 2.11 2.97 -1.19
C LEU A 65 0.97 3.71 -0.49
N ALA A 66 0.32 4.61 -1.21
CA ALA A 66 -0.78 5.42 -0.68
C ALA A 66 -2.10 4.77 -1.09
N PHE A 67 -2.78 4.16 -0.13
CA PHE A 67 -4.06 3.49 -0.36
C PHE A 67 -5.20 4.47 -0.14
N HIS A 68 -6.05 4.65 -1.14
CA HIS A 68 -7.22 5.51 -1.01
C HIS A 68 -8.25 4.91 -0.06
N VAL A 69 -8.77 5.74 0.85
CA VAL A 69 -9.96 5.45 1.66
C VAL A 69 -10.87 6.67 1.63
N ASP A 70 -12.17 6.46 1.71
CA ASP A 70 -13.14 7.56 1.67
C ASP A 70 -13.19 8.34 3.00
N ASP A 71 -13.03 7.63 4.13
CA ASP A 71 -13.03 8.19 5.47
C ASP A 71 -11.79 7.70 6.21
N ILE A 72 -10.80 8.59 6.37
CA ILE A 72 -9.53 8.21 6.96
C ILE A 72 -9.65 7.83 8.44
N SER A 73 -10.49 8.53 9.19
CA SER A 73 -10.69 8.28 10.61
C SER A 73 -11.34 6.90 10.84
N ALA A 74 -12.37 6.59 10.08
CA ALA A 74 -13.06 5.31 10.16
C ALA A 74 -12.13 4.16 9.72
N ALA A 75 -11.39 4.35 8.62
CA ALA A 75 -10.47 3.34 8.11
C ALA A 75 -9.33 3.07 9.09
N ARG A 76 -8.72 4.13 9.64
CA ARG A 76 -7.67 3.99 10.65
C ARG A 76 -8.17 3.20 11.85
N SER A 77 -9.32 3.56 12.38
CA SER A 77 -9.93 2.89 13.53
C SER A 77 -10.19 1.40 13.25
N GLU A 78 -10.71 1.07 12.07
CA GLU A 78 -10.96 -0.30 11.66
C GLU A 78 -9.67 -1.11 11.55
N TYR A 79 -8.63 -0.56 10.92
CA TYR A 79 -7.36 -1.27 10.80
C TYR A 79 -6.63 -1.39 12.15
N GLU A 80 -6.73 -0.40 13.01
CA GLU A 80 -6.22 -0.52 14.39
C GLU A 80 -6.90 -1.68 15.13
N SER A 81 -8.21 -1.87 14.93
CA SER A 81 -8.92 -3.00 15.53
C SER A 81 -8.46 -4.35 14.99
N ARG A 82 -7.86 -4.39 13.80
CA ARG A 82 -7.26 -5.59 13.20
C ARG A 82 -5.78 -5.76 13.55
N GLY A 83 -5.25 -4.92 14.43
CA GLY A 83 -3.87 -5.02 14.91
C GLY A 83 -2.85 -4.21 14.11
N VAL A 84 -3.28 -3.35 13.18
CA VAL A 84 -2.35 -2.47 12.47
C VAL A 84 -1.93 -1.33 13.39
N GLU A 85 -0.62 -1.11 13.49
CA GLU A 85 -0.06 -0.01 14.28
C GLU A 85 0.25 1.16 13.37
N PHE A 86 -0.37 2.32 13.62
CA PHE A 86 -0.10 3.53 12.88
C PHE A 86 1.04 4.33 13.53
N LEU A 87 1.82 5.00 12.71
CA LEU A 87 2.98 5.79 13.11
C LEU A 87 2.56 7.25 13.25
N GLY A 88 2.45 7.72 14.48
CA GLY A 88 2.04 9.09 14.77
C GLY A 88 0.57 9.36 14.52
N GLU A 89 0.22 10.64 14.54
CA GLU A 89 -1.13 11.12 14.31
C GLU A 89 -1.44 11.21 12.82
N THR A 90 -2.73 11.18 12.48
CA THR A 90 -3.17 11.48 11.12
C THR A 90 -2.79 12.92 10.78
N ILE A 91 -2.19 13.11 9.59
CA ILE A 91 -1.73 14.42 9.13
C ILE A 91 -2.75 15.02 8.18
N ASP A 92 -3.07 16.29 8.40
CA ASP A 92 -3.87 17.10 7.49
C ASP A 92 -2.91 18.06 6.76
N THR A 93 -2.82 17.94 5.44
CA THR A 93 -1.93 18.76 4.62
C THR A 93 -2.59 20.05 4.13
N GLY A 94 -3.88 20.24 4.39
CA GLY A 94 -4.68 21.33 3.82
C GLY A 94 -5.38 20.96 2.52
N VAL A 95 -5.05 19.80 1.92
CA VAL A 95 -5.71 19.28 0.72
C VAL A 95 -6.09 17.79 0.87
N CYS A 96 -5.47 17.08 1.80
CA CYS A 96 -5.73 15.67 2.05
C CYS A 96 -5.38 15.27 3.47
N HIS A 97 -5.81 14.08 3.86
CA HIS A 97 -5.41 13.42 5.10
C HIS A 97 -4.52 12.22 4.80
N MET A 98 -3.53 11.98 5.64
CA MET A 98 -2.59 10.85 5.55
C MET A 98 -2.44 10.18 6.90
N ALA A 99 -2.49 8.86 6.93
CA ALA A 99 -2.20 8.07 8.12
C ALA A 99 -1.14 7.02 7.76
N PHE A 100 0.01 7.04 8.43
CA PHE A 100 1.18 6.25 8.08
C PHE A 100 1.25 4.96 8.87
N PHE A 101 1.64 3.88 8.20
CA PHE A 101 1.90 2.59 8.83
C PHE A 101 2.93 1.83 8.00
N ALA A 102 3.24 0.60 8.39
CA ALA A 102 4.19 -0.23 7.68
C ALA A 102 3.65 -1.66 7.55
N ASP A 103 4.11 -2.39 6.54
CA ASP A 103 3.84 -3.82 6.45
C ASP A 103 4.75 -4.60 7.42
N PRO A 104 4.61 -5.94 7.52
CA PRO A 104 5.42 -6.72 8.48
C PRO A 104 6.94 -6.64 8.26
N ASP A 105 7.39 -6.31 7.06
CA ASP A 105 8.81 -6.17 6.73
C ASP A 105 9.33 -4.74 6.89
N GLY A 106 8.46 -3.80 7.23
CA GLY A 106 8.81 -2.39 7.39
C GLY A 106 8.68 -1.55 6.14
N ASN A 107 8.04 -2.05 5.07
CA ASN A 107 7.74 -1.24 3.90
C ASN A 107 6.75 -0.14 4.26
N ALA A 108 7.03 1.08 3.82
CA ALA A 108 6.25 2.27 4.15
C ALA A 108 4.92 2.29 3.39
N LEU A 109 3.83 2.45 4.13
CA LEU A 109 2.46 2.49 3.62
C LEU A 109 1.73 3.69 4.21
N MET A 110 0.66 4.14 3.55
CA MET A 110 -0.24 5.13 4.12
C MET A 110 -1.67 4.93 3.64
N LEU A 111 -2.61 5.31 4.49
CA LEU A 111 -3.98 5.60 4.06
C LEU A 111 -4.03 7.06 3.62
N HIS A 112 -4.77 7.32 2.56
CA HIS A 112 -4.84 8.65 1.96
C HIS A 112 -6.27 8.97 1.56
N SER A 113 -6.70 10.20 1.85
CA SER A 113 -8.00 10.71 1.43
C SER A 113 -7.86 12.19 1.06
N ARG A 114 -8.07 12.50 -0.21
CA ARG A 114 -8.04 13.87 -0.70
C ARG A 114 -9.44 14.49 -0.55
N TYR A 115 -9.53 15.62 0.13
CA TYR A 115 -10.78 16.35 0.26
C TYR A 115 -10.84 17.60 -0.62
N ALA A 116 -9.70 18.12 -1.05
CA ALA A 116 -9.66 19.26 -1.96
C ALA A 116 -9.96 18.81 -3.40
N PRO A 117 -10.70 19.63 -4.19
CA PRO A 117 -10.98 19.28 -5.58
C PRO A 117 -9.70 19.13 -6.40
N VAL A 118 -9.69 18.17 -7.32
CA VAL A 118 -8.63 18.03 -8.31
C VAL A 118 -8.94 18.97 -9.48
N THR A 119 -7.98 19.83 -9.83
CA THR A 119 -8.12 20.70 -11.00
C THR A 119 -8.05 19.82 -12.26
N PRO A 120 -9.06 19.86 -13.15
CA PRO A 120 -9.01 19.08 -14.39
C PRO A 120 -7.76 19.44 -15.19
N THR A 121 -7.08 18.40 -15.71
CA THR A 121 -5.97 18.59 -16.63
C THR A 121 -6.51 19.15 -17.94
N ALA A 122 -5.88 20.23 -18.45
CA ALA A 122 -6.26 20.78 -19.72
C ALA A 122 -5.98 19.76 -20.83
N PRO A 123 -6.89 19.58 -21.81
CA PRO A 123 -6.62 18.70 -22.93
C PRO A 123 -5.42 19.21 -23.71
N SER A 124 -4.51 18.30 -24.04
CA SER A 124 -3.31 18.61 -24.81
C SER A 124 -3.50 18.34 -26.28
#